data_6c1e881facb884792fb5243a70bec742
#
_entry.id   6c1e881facb884792fb5243a70bec742
#
_cell.length_a   1.000
_cell.length_b   1.000
_cell.length_c   1.000
_cell.angle_alpha   90.00
_cell.angle_beta   90.00
_cell.angle_gamma   90.00
#
_symmetry.space_group_name_H-M   'P 1'
#
loop_
_entity.id
_entity.type
_entity.pdbx_description
1 polymer ?
#
loop_
_entity_poly.entity_id
_entity_poly.type
_entity_poly.pdbx_seq_one_letter_code
_entity_poly.pdbx_strand_id
1 'polypeptide(L)'
;MSARDAFLAGVPHPMSAAPLLLAWLTLASTPAAAPPPVHDVFALDEAAFVAQAQTDLALLERHVRGLRGLQEAVKQSRAVYLQKQSVPYTPDQKQLLLSTWAAFFDYFVSVEVIRQRYWDFVKVPAHAHPKKHAWGFLLTHGALTTELAHGLTYAELTLGKKQLEVLLDEPAPEYGLPSRAFARFKDKAIHVSTSTQLLTGDGYKEQLRPLLVKAGALDAPRVPWLLQEMKHNSKVAKGLLTRRGATLFAKATVDLTADTAQRAFFPVQRAVAEWMGDTRVRRVGQPLISREQALSLLEKMEPGDIVVARQNWYLSNIGLPGFWPHAELFIGTPAQLGAYFDEDSDVKAWVATLPGAPGSLTQHLARAFPAKWAEYSGNDAHGDPLRIIESISEGVSFTGLEHGMRVDYLGVMRPRLSRLEKARAIVRAFTFQGRPYDFDFDFFSDQTLVCTELVWKSYAPAGDMAGLRIPLVSVAGRRTLPANELVRLFDAEYGREDRQLDFVAFLDGREAEGNAREADATAFRYSYRRAKWDIAQE
;
A
#
# COMPACT_ATOMS: atom_id res chain seq x y z
N MET A 1 38.92 -27.99 39.26
CA MET A 1 38.37 -26.66 38.93
C MET A 1 37.34 -26.86 37.84
N SER A 2 36.09 -26.71 38.15
CA SER A 2 34.98 -26.99 37.25
C SER A 2 34.67 -25.74 36.41
N ALA A 3 34.15 -25.96 35.23
CA ALA A 3 33.74 -24.92 34.30
C ALA A 3 32.70 -23.90 34.85
N ARG A 4 32.36 -24.03 36.13
CA ARG A 4 31.42 -23.15 36.84
C ARG A 4 32.12 -21.95 37.51
N ASP A 5 33.43 -22.05 37.75
CA ASP A 5 34.18 -21.01 38.49
C ASP A 5 34.74 -19.91 37.57
N ALA A 6 34.71 -20.16 36.25
CA ALA A 6 35.14 -19.16 35.25
C ALA A 6 34.04 -18.15 34.87
N PHE A 7 32.79 -18.36 35.34
CA PHE A 7 31.63 -17.53 34.94
C PHE A 7 31.29 -16.40 35.92
N LEU A 8 31.94 -16.32 37.07
CA LEU A 8 31.64 -15.34 38.12
C LEU A 8 32.73 -14.28 38.37
N ALA A 9 33.80 -14.28 37.60
CA ALA A 9 34.91 -13.32 37.77
C ALA A 9 35.01 -12.35 36.60
N GLY A 10 33.95 -11.61 36.30
CA GLY A 10 33.98 -10.61 35.25
C GLY A 10 32.71 -9.80 35.26
N VAL A 11 32.57 -8.87 36.20
CA VAL A 11 31.66 -7.73 36.00
C VAL A 11 32.40 -6.82 34.99
N PRO A 12 32.01 -6.75 33.72
CA PRO A 12 32.63 -5.79 32.81
C PRO A 12 32.16 -4.40 33.20
N HIS A 13 33.11 -3.47 33.37
CA HIS A 13 32.84 -2.04 33.27
C HIS A 13 31.84 -1.78 32.15
N PRO A 14 30.98 -0.76 32.24
CA PRO A 14 30.01 -0.46 31.18
C PRO A 14 30.76 -0.29 29.85
N MET A 15 30.69 -1.30 29.00
CA MET A 15 31.20 -1.21 27.65
C MET A 15 30.57 0.03 27.01
N SER A 16 31.38 0.95 26.53
CA SER A 16 30.90 2.11 25.80
C SER A 16 30.00 1.63 24.66
N ALA A 17 28.90 2.31 24.40
CA ALA A 17 27.99 2.00 23.30
C ALA A 17 28.70 2.05 21.92
N ALA A 18 29.90 2.63 21.88
CA ALA A 18 30.71 2.78 20.68
C ALA A 18 31.03 1.47 19.91
N PRO A 19 31.42 0.35 20.55
CA PRO A 19 31.71 -0.87 19.79
C PRO A 19 30.49 -1.49 19.12
N LEU A 20 29.31 -1.39 19.71
CA LEU A 20 28.07 -1.92 19.08
C LEU A 20 27.60 -1.03 17.94
N LEU A 21 27.73 0.29 18.07
CA LEU A 21 27.49 1.23 16.99
C LEU A 21 28.48 1.01 15.82
N LEU A 22 29.75 0.75 16.12
CA LEU A 22 30.77 0.42 15.12
C LEU A 22 30.43 -0.87 14.37
N ALA A 23 29.88 -1.88 15.06
CA ALA A 23 29.42 -3.11 14.43
C ALA A 23 28.25 -2.87 13.46
N TRP A 24 27.36 -1.92 13.74
CA TRP A 24 26.34 -1.50 12.79
C TRP A 24 26.92 -0.77 11.58
N LEU A 25 27.92 0.08 11.78
CA LEU A 25 28.60 0.81 10.71
C LEU A 25 29.43 -0.11 9.80
N THR A 26 30.12 -1.12 10.36
CA THR A 26 30.94 -2.05 9.59
C THR A 26 30.13 -3.07 8.80
N LEU A 27 28.89 -3.31 9.21
CA LEU A 27 27.93 -4.15 8.49
C LEU A 27 27.15 -3.37 7.41
N ALA A 28 27.27 -2.05 7.38
CA ALA A 28 26.87 -1.24 6.24
C ALA A 28 27.82 -1.53 5.09
N SER A 29 27.48 -2.50 4.27
CA SER A 29 28.22 -3.01 3.13
C SER A 29 28.79 -1.90 2.24
N THR A 30 29.94 -2.20 1.64
CA THR A 30 30.71 -1.50 0.59
C THR A 30 29.92 -0.50 -0.25
N PRO A 31 30.49 0.68 -0.53
CA PRO A 31 29.80 1.75 -1.22
C PRO A 31 29.52 1.37 -2.67
N ALA A 32 28.29 0.92 -2.93
CA ALA A 32 27.68 1.18 -4.22
C ALA A 32 27.48 2.70 -4.34
N ALA A 33 27.60 3.25 -5.55
CA ALA A 33 27.41 4.68 -5.81
C ALA A 33 26.23 5.22 -5.00
N ALA A 34 26.48 6.29 -4.23
CA ALA A 34 25.51 6.83 -3.30
C ALA A 34 24.17 7.09 -4.04
N PRO A 35 23.06 6.57 -3.52
CA PRO A 35 21.75 6.95 -4.06
C PRO A 35 21.62 8.48 -3.97
N PRO A 36 20.84 9.10 -4.87
CA PRO A 36 20.52 10.51 -4.74
C PRO A 36 19.92 10.76 -3.34
N PRO A 37 20.06 11.96 -2.78
CA PRO A 37 19.65 12.23 -1.43
C PRO A 37 18.17 11.93 -1.27
N VAL A 38 17.86 10.79 -0.66
CA VAL A 38 16.58 10.59 0.03
C VAL A 38 16.51 11.73 1.04
N HIS A 39 15.39 12.44 1.10
CA HIS A 39 15.26 13.53 2.07
C HIS A 39 15.63 13.02 3.44
N ASP A 40 16.74 13.54 3.91
CA ASP A 40 17.30 13.15 5.18
C ASP A 40 16.34 13.59 6.28
N VAL A 41 15.56 12.64 6.81
CA VAL A 41 14.65 12.91 7.93
C VAL A 41 15.40 13.52 9.12
N PHE A 42 16.72 13.25 9.23
CA PHE A 42 17.56 13.79 10.27
C PHE A 42 17.89 15.27 10.07
N ALA A 43 17.67 15.83 8.87
CA ALA A 43 17.77 17.26 8.61
C ALA A 43 16.56 18.07 9.16
N LEU A 44 15.42 17.41 9.41
CA LEU A 44 14.26 18.07 10.04
C LEU A 44 14.63 18.61 11.44
N ASP A 45 13.94 19.64 11.90
CA ASP A 45 14.02 20.01 13.32
C ASP A 45 13.52 18.87 14.22
N GLU A 46 13.77 18.96 15.53
CA GLU A 46 13.46 17.86 16.43
C GLU A 46 11.96 17.55 16.53
N ALA A 47 11.10 18.58 16.50
CA ALA A 47 9.66 18.39 16.61
C ALA A 47 9.08 17.77 15.34
N ALA A 48 9.46 18.27 14.16
CA ALA A 48 9.07 17.72 12.88
C ALA A 48 9.58 16.29 12.69
N PHE A 49 10.83 16.01 13.12
CA PHE A 49 11.38 14.65 13.09
C PHE A 49 10.55 13.68 13.95
N VAL A 50 10.21 14.04 15.19
CA VAL A 50 9.41 13.18 16.08
C VAL A 50 8.01 12.96 15.50
N ALA A 51 7.37 14.00 14.97
CA ALA A 51 6.06 13.88 14.32
C ALA A 51 6.10 12.93 13.13
N GLN A 52 7.15 13.04 12.29
CA GLN A 52 7.37 12.12 11.17
C GLN A 52 7.61 10.68 11.66
N ALA A 53 8.42 10.50 12.68
CA ALA A 53 8.71 9.19 13.26
C ALA A 53 7.44 8.52 13.83
N GLN A 54 6.56 9.27 14.48
CA GLN A 54 5.26 8.76 14.96
C GLN A 54 4.33 8.36 13.80
N THR A 55 4.32 9.12 12.71
CA THR A 55 3.59 8.78 11.49
C THR A 55 4.11 7.48 10.88
N ASP A 56 5.44 7.35 10.75
CA ASP A 56 6.06 6.17 10.19
C ASP A 56 5.91 4.94 11.12
N LEU A 57 5.82 5.13 12.43
CA LEU A 57 5.48 4.06 13.37
C LEU A 57 4.05 3.56 13.18
N ALA A 58 3.09 4.47 12.98
CA ALA A 58 1.71 4.07 12.68
C ALA A 58 1.61 3.30 11.37
N LEU A 59 2.43 3.67 10.39
CA LEU A 59 2.57 2.97 9.14
C LEU A 59 3.17 1.57 9.31
N LEU A 60 4.27 1.45 10.07
CA LEU A 60 4.88 0.16 10.38
C LEU A 60 3.87 -0.78 11.05
N GLU A 61 3.08 -0.29 12.00
CA GLU A 61 2.01 -1.07 12.63
C GLU A 61 1.00 -1.60 11.59
N ARG A 62 0.58 -0.76 10.63
CA ARG A 62 -0.32 -1.17 9.55
C ARG A 62 0.32 -2.28 8.70
N HIS A 63 1.60 -2.14 8.33
CA HIS A 63 2.29 -3.16 7.54
C HIS A 63 2.43 -4.49 8.29
N VAL A 64 2.71 -4.44 9.59
CA VAL A 64 2.77 -5.66 10.41
C VAL A 64 1.41 -6.36 10.45
N ARG A 65 0.31 -5.62 10.60
CA ARG A 65 -1.04 -6.21 10.53
C ARG A 65 -1.31 -6.86 9.17
N GLY A 66 -0.95 -6.19 8.07
CA GLY A 66 -1.08 -6.74 6.72
C GLY A 66 -0.28 -8.03 6.54
N LEU A 67 0.99 -8.05 6.97
CA LEU A 67 1.84 -9.24 6.92
C LEU A 67 1.25 -10.41 7.75
N ARG A 68 0.67 -10.13 8.91
CA ARG A 68 -0.01 -11.14 9.72
C ARG A 68 -1.25 -11.70 9.02
N GLY A 69 -2.07 -10.83 8.43
CA GLY A 69 -3.22 -11.25 7.64
C GLY A 69 -2.83 -12.16 6.48
N LEU A 70 -1.74 -11.82 5.77
CA LEU A 70 -1.19 -12.65 4.71
C LEU A 70 -0.67 -14.00 5.23
N GLN A 71 0.01 -14.02 6.37
CA GLN A 71 0.45 -15.28 6.98
C GLN A 71 -0.72 -16.19 7.35
N GLU A 72 -1.82 -15.61 7.80
CA GLU A 72 -3.02 -16.40 8.08
C GLU A 72 -3.65 -16.97 6.80
N ALA A 73 -3.75 -16.17 5.74
CA ALA A 73 -4.22 -16.62 4.43
C ALA A 73 -3.33 -17.73 3.85
N VAL A 74 -2.01 -17.60 4.00
CA VAL A 74 -1.05 -18.65 3.62
C VAL A 74 -1.25 -19.94 4.42
N LYS A 75 -1.56 -19.85 5.71
CA LYS A 75 -1.88 -21.05 6.53
C LYS A 75 -3.15 -21.73 6.04
N GLN A 76 -4.20 -20.99 5.72
CA GLN A 76 -5.46 -21.53 5.20
C GLN A 76 -5.27 -22.19 3.84
N SER A 77 -4.40 -21.64 2.99
CA SER A 77 -4.07 -22.18 1.66
C SER A 77 -2.82 -23.09 1.65
N ARG A 78 -2.36 -23.54 2.81
CA ARG A 78 -1.09 -24.29 2.96
C ARG A 78 -0.97 -25.50 2.05
N ALA A 79 -2.08 -26.18 1.75
CA ALA A 79 -2.09 -27.34 0.86
C ALA A 79 -1.57 -27.01 -0.55
N VAL A 80 -1.86 -25.80 -1.07
CA VAL A 80 -1.36 -25.33 -2.38
C VAL A 80 0.15 -25.11 -2.33
N TYR A 81 0.67 -24.51 -1.27
CA TYR A 81 2.11 -24.31 -1.08
C TYR A 81 2.87 -25.64 -0.89
N LEU A 82 2.23 -26.67 -0.34
CA LEU A 82 2.83 -27.97 -0.08
C LEU A 82 2.55 -29.01 -1.18
N GLN A 83 1.95 -28.58 -2.29
CA GLN A 83 1.66 -29.46 -3.43
C GLN A 83 2.93 -30.16 -3.94
N LYS A 84 2.79 -31.41 -4.41
CA LYS A 84 3.90 -32.18 -4.98
C LYS A 84 4.44 -31.45 -6.22
N GLN A 85 5.76 -31.39 -6.33
CA GLN A 85 6.44 -30.67 -7.43
C GLN A 85 6.17 -31.24 -8.83
N SER A 86 5.65 -32.47 -8.91
CA SER A 86 5.26 -33.12 -10.17
C SER A 86 3.85 -32.78 -10.65
N VAL A 87 3.05 -32.08 -9.82
CA VAL A 87 1.68 -31.68 -10.15
C VAL A 87 1.66 -30.21 -10.56
N PRO A 88 1.25 -29.88 -11.80
CA PRO A 88 1.15 -28.49 -12.22
C PRO A 88 0.12 -27.71 -11.38
N TYR A 89 0.37 -26.43 -11.15
CA TYR A 89 -0.61 -25.55 -10.53
C TYR A 89 -1.75 -25.24 -11.49
N THR A 90 -2.99 -25.28 -10.99
CA THR A 90 -4.16 -24.81 -11.75
C THR A 90 -4.11 -23.29 -11.91
N PRO A 91 -4.87 -22.69 -12.86
CA PRO A 91 -4.97 -21.23 -12.99
C PRO A 91 -5.33 -20.54 -11.67
N ASP A 92 -6.31 -21.02 -10.92
CA ASP A 92 -6.74 -20.46 -9.64
C ASP A 92 -5.63 -20.55 -8.58
N GLN A 93 -4.89 -21.66 -8.55
CA GLN A 93 -3.75 -21.83 -7.65
C GLN A 93 -2.61 -20.87 -8.01
N LYS A 94 -2.32 -20.66 -9.30
CA LYS A 94 -1.32 -19.67 -9.74
C LYS A 94 -1.75 -18.25 -9.34
N GLN A 95 -3.00 -17.91 -9.58
CA GLN A 95 -3.56 -16.61 -9.17
C GLN A 95 -3.42 -16.40 -7.66
N LEU A 96 -3.80 -17.37 -6.86
CA LEU A 96 -3.65 -17.32 -5.39
C LEU A 96 -2.19 -17.10 -4.97
N LEU A 97 -1.26 -17.90 -5.53
CA LEU A 97 0.15 -17.82 -5.18
C LEU A 97 0.77 -16.48 -5.57
N LEU A 98 0.52 -16.00 -6.80
CA LEU A 98 1.07 -14.75 -7.31
C LEU A 98 0.48 -13.53 -6.60
N SER A 99 -0.84 -13.49 -6.38
CA SER A 99 -1.47 -12.37 -5.68
C SER A 99 -1.04 -12.29 -4.21
N THR A 100 -0.90 -13.45 -3.54
CA THR A 100 -0.40 -13.49 -2.17
C THR A 100 1.07 -13.06 -2.09
N TRP A 101 1.87 -13.52 -3.05
CA TRP A 101 3.28 -13.13 -3.17
C TRP A 101 3.43 -11.63 -3.42
N ALA A 102 2.67 -11.06 -4.35
CA ALA A 102 2.69 -9.65 -4.65
C ALA A 102 2.38 -8.79 -3.41
N ALA A 103 1.30 -9.14 -2.69
CA ALA A 103 0.93 -8.43 -1.48
C ALA A 103 2.01 -8.57 -0.38
N PHE A 104 2.60 -9.77 -0.22
CA PHE A 104 3.71 -9.97 0.72
C PHE A 104 4.92 -9.13 0.34
N PHE A 105 5.31 -9.13 -0.94
CA PHE A 105 6.46 -8.38 -1.44
C PHE A 105 6.27 -6.87 -1.24
N ASP A 106 5.08 -6.35 -1.49
CA ASP A 106 4.73 -4.95 -1.25
C ASP A 106 4.95 -4.54 0.22
N TYR A 107 4.39 -5.32 1.16
CA TYR A 107 4.59 -5.04 2.58
C TYR A 107 6.06 -5.16 3.00
N PHE A 108 6.74 -6.20 2.52
CA PHE A 108 8.15 -6.44 2.83
C PHE A 108 9.03 -5.27 2.39
N VAL A 109 8.87 -4.82 1.15
CA VAL A 109 9.62 -3.68 0.61
C VAL A 109 9.28 -2.38 1.36
N SER A 110 8.02 -2.19 1.75
CA SER A 110 7.57 -1.00 2.48
C SER A 110 8.19 -0.92 3.88
N VAL A 111 8.31 -2.05 4.56
CA VAL A 111 9.01 -2.14 5.85
C VAL A 111 10.50 -1.84 5.68
N GLU A 112 11.13 -2.36 4.61
CA GLU A 112 12.53 -2.07 4.29
C GLU A 112 12.78 -0.57 4.08
N VAL A 113 11.86 0.13 3.44
CA VAL A 113 12.02 1.58 3.24
C VAL A 113 11.95 2.35 4.55
N ILE A 114 11.06 1.97 5.48
CA ILE A 114 11.06 2.56 6.82
C ILE A 114 12.43 2.31 7.48
N ARG A 115 12.96 1.10 7.38
CA ARG A 115 14.25 0.74 7.93
C ARG A 115 15.37 1.61 7.36
N GLN A 116 15.40 1.80 6.05
CA GLN A 116 16.43 2.61 5.37
C GLN A 116 16.31 4.09 5.69
N ARG A 117 15.11 4.64 5.76
CA ARG A 117 14.86 6.04 6.11
C ARG A 117 15.49 6.43 7.44
N TYR A 118 15.46 5.53 8.41
CA TYR A 118 15.97 5.79 9.75
C TYR A 118 17.35 5.17 10.02
N TRP A 119 17.96 4.53 9.02
CA TRP A 119 19.26 3.86 9.16
C TRP A 119 20.37 4.78 9.67
N ASP A 120 20.39 6.01 9.21
CA ASP A 120 21.44 6.98 9.54
C ASP A 120 21.40 7.46 11.00
N PHE A 121 20.51 6.93 11.85
CA PHE A 121 20.53 7.16 13.30
C PHE A 121 21.91 6.82 13.89
N VAL A 122 22.63 5.87 13.30
CA VAL A 122 23.99 5.48 13.72
C VAL A 122 25.00 6.63 13.62
N LYS A 123 24.76 7.59 12.75
CA LYS A 123 25.58 8.79 12.55
C LYS A 123 25.16 9.94 13.48
N VAL A 124 24.03 9.82 14.17
CA VAL A 124 23.48 10.85 15.05
C VAL A 124 24.01 10.65 16.46
N PRO A 125 24.79 11.58 17.03
CA PRO A 125 25.29 11.41 18.40
C PRO A 125 24.17 11.40 19.44
N ALA A 126 24.03 10.33 20.18
CA ALA A 126 22.96 10.14 21.16
C ALA A 126 22.96 11.18 22.29
N HIS A 127 24.13 11.73 22.65
CA HIS A 127 24.23 12.76 23.67
C HIS A 127 23.77 14.14 23.19
N ALA A 128 23.99 14.46 21.91
CA ALA A 128 23.62 15.74 21.29
C ALA A 128 22.15 15.75 20.82
N HIS A 129 21.69 14.64 20.24
CA HIS A 129 20.35 14.53 19.66
C HIS A 129 19.61 13.27 20.16
N PRO A 130 19.29 13.19 21.46
CA PRO A 130 18.77 11.97 22.08
C PRO A 130 17.45 11.49 21.45
N LYS A 131 16.55 12.38 21.09
CA LYS A 131 15.28 12.00 20.47
C LYS A 131 15.48 11.45 19.07
N LYS A 132 16.25 12.13 18.21
CA LYS A 132 16.52 11.65 16.85
C LYS A 132 17.19 10.28 16.88
N HIS A 133 18.18 10.09 17.76
CA HIS A 133 18.85 8.81 17.90
C HIS A 133 17.92 7.69 18.40
N ALA A 134 17.13 7.98 19.44
CA ALA A 134 16.20 7.02 20.04
C ALA A 134 15.11 6.56 19.03
N TRP A 135 14.44 7.49 18.40
CA TRP A 135 13.40 7.20 17.42
C TRP A 135 13.95 6.54 16.16
N GLY A 136 15.10 6.99 15.68
CA GLY A 136 15.78 6.39 14.54
C GLY A 136 16.11 4.91 14.80
N PHE A 137 16.63 4.59 15.99
CA PHE A 137 16.86 3.21 16.39
C PHE A 137 15.56 2.39 16.47
N LEU A 138 14.52 2.92 17.13
CA LEU A 138 13.25 2.20 17.28
C LEU A 138 12.65 1.80 15.94
N LEU A 139 12.61 2.72 14.99
CA LEU A 139 12.06 2.46 13.66
C LEU A 139 12.96 1.53 12.83
N THR A 140 14.27 1.75 12.85
CA THR A 140 15.22 0.88 12.14
C THR A 140 15.18 -0.56 12.65
N HIS A 141 15.27 -0.75 13.96
CA HIS A 141 15.30 -2.09 14.53
C HIS A 141 13.93 -2.75 14.56
N GLY A 142 12.84 -1.97 14.73
CA GLY A 142 11.47 -2.45 14.61
C GLY A 142 11.17 -2.98 13.21
N ALA A 143 11.56 -2.25 12.18
CA ALA A 143 11.44 -2.69 10.79
C ALA A 143 12.31 -3.93 10.51
N LEU A 144 13.58 -3.94 10.93
CA LEU A 144 14.48 -5.08 10.77
C LEU A 144 13.93 -6.37 11.37
N THR A 145 13.44 -6.31 12.61
CA THR A 145 12.86 -7.50 13.28
C THR A 145 11.61 -8.00 12.56
N THR A 146 10.81 -7.09 12.02
CA THR A 146 9.62 -7.40 11.21
C THR A 146 10.01 -8.11 9.91
N GLU A 147 10.95 -7.54 9.15
CA GLU A 147 11.45 -8.14 7.90
C GLU A 147 11.96 -9.55 8.13
N LEU A 148 12.79 -9.74 9.15
CA LEU A 148 13.37 -11.05 9.44
C LEU A 148 12.33 -12.07 9.87
N ALA A 149 11.43 -11.74 10.77
CA ALA A 149 10.42 -12.68 11.24
C ALA A 149 9.50 -13.13 10.11
N HIS A 150 8.96 -12.17 9.37
CA HIS A 150 8.00 -12.47 8.29
C HIS A 150 8.71 -13.02 7.04
N GLY A 151 9.89 -12.49 6.68
CA GLY A 151 10.69 -12.95 5.56
C GLY A 151 11.16 -14.39 5.72
N LEU A 152 11.75 -14.73 6.86
CA LEU A 152 12.17 -16.11 7.15
C LEU A 152 11.00 -17.09 7.23
N THR A 153 9.84 -16.64 7.77
CA THR A 153 8.63 -17.47 7.81
C THR A 153 8.13 -17.78 6.39
N TYR A 154 8.11 -16.79 5.51
CA TYR A 154 7.72 -16.99 4.11
C TYR A 154 8.74 -17.83 3.35
N ALA A 155 10.02 -17.59 3.58
CA ALA A 155 11.11 -18.38 2.99
C ALA A 155 11.07 -19.84 3.43
N GLU A 156 10.80 -20.14 4.70
CA GLU A 156 10.64 -21.52 5.17
C GLU A 156 9.56 -22.29 4.40
N LEU A 157 8.48 -21.61 4.03
CA LEU A 157 7.38 -22.20 3.29
C LEU A 157 7.69 -22.40 1.80
N THR A 158 8.46 -21.54 1.18
CA THR A 158 8.61 -21.46 -0.28
C THR A 158 9.92 -22.07 -0.79
N LEU A 159 11.01 -21.95 -0.03
CA LEU A 159 12.35 -22.37 -0.46
C LEU A 159 12.50 -23.87 -0.67
N GLY A 160 13.24 -24.23 -1.72
CA GLY A 160 13.53 -25.60 -2.11
C GLY A 160 12.37 -26.28 -2.85
N LYS A 161 11.37 -25.53 -3.26
CA LYS A 161 10.25 -25.96 -4.09
C LYS A 161 10.42 -25.36 -5.48
N LYS A 162 11.22 -25.98 -6.33
CA LYS A 162 11.65 -25.46 -7.62
C LYS A 162 10.50 -24.92 -8.49
N GLN A 163 9.39 -25.67 -8.58
CA GLN A 163 8.23 -25.23 -9.36
C GLN A 163 7.59 -23.96 -8.81
N LEU A 164 7.51 -23.85 -7.47
CA LEU A 164 6.99 -22.66 -6.82
C LEU A 164 7.94 -21.46 -6.97
N GLU A 165 9.23 -21.68 -6.76
CA GLU A 165 10.24 -20.62 -6.91
C GLU A 165 10.26 -20.05 -8.34
N VAL A 166 10.18 -20.91 -9.36
CA VAL A 166 10.08 -20.47 -10.76
C VAL A 166 8.84 -19.61 -10.97
N LEU A 167 7.67 -20.06 -10.48
CA LEU A 167 6.43 -19.30 -10.59
C LEU A 167 6.53 -17.92 -9.91
N LEU A 168 7.13 -17.84 -8.72
CA LEU A 168 7.26 -16.59 -7.98
C LEU A 168 8.32 -15.64 -8.56
N ASP A 169 9.21 -16.14 -9.43
CA ASP A 169 10.22 -15.37 -10.17
C ASP A 169 9.76 -14.94 -11.57
N GLU A 170 8.67 -15.51 -12.08
CA GLU A 170 8.07 -15.07 -13.32
C GLU A 170 7.58 -13.61 -13.21
N PRO A 171 7.78 -12.80 -14.25
CA PRO A 171 7.20 -11.46 -14.28
C PRO A 171 5.68 -11.57 -14.31
N ALA A 172 5.02 -10.88 -13.39
CA ALA A 172 3.57 -10.82 -13.33
C ALA A 172 3.16 -9.33 -13.20
N PRO A 173 3.23 -8.57 -14.32
CA PRO A 173 2.99 -7.13 -14.30
C PRO A 173 1.58 -6.78 -13.83
N GLU A 174 0.58 -7.62 -14.08
CA GLU A 174 -0.79 -7.47 -13.57
C GLU A 174 -0.87 -7.46 -12.04
N TYR A 175 0.14 -7.99 -11.34
CA TYR A 175 0.30 -7.93 -9.89
C TYR A 175 1.41 -6.96 -9.45
N GLY A 176 2.02 -6.22 -10.39
CA GLY A 176 3.14 -5.33 -10.12
C GLY A 176 4.46 -6.05 -9.79
N LEU A 177 4.57 -7.33 -10.12
CA LEU A 177 5.76 -8.13 -9.84
C LEU A 177 6.76 -8.06 -11.00
N PRO A 178 7.99 -7.54 -10.76
CA PRO A 178 9.06 -7.60 -11.74
C PRO A 178 9.62 -9.02 -11.84
N SER A 179 10.34 -9.30 -12.93
CA SER A 179 11.08 -10.55 -13.05
C SER A 179 12.07 -10.73 -11.89
N ARG A 180 12.24 -11.97 -11.45
CA ARG A 180 13.17 -12.35 -10.37
C ARG A 180 12.88 -11.67 -9.01
N ALA A 181 11.63 -11.29 -8.76
CA ALA A 181 11.21 -10.68 -7.49
C ALA A 181 11.50 -11.59 -6.30
N PHE A 182 11.27 -12.90 -6.46
CA PHE A 182 11.49 -13.88 -5.39
C PHE A 182 12.98 -14.13 -5.13
N ALA A 183 13.82 -14.18 -6.18
CA ALA A 183 15.28 -14.30 -6.03
C ALA A 183 15.86 -13.11 -5.25
N ARG A 184 15.39 -11.89 -5.55
CA ARG A 184 15.77 -10.66 -4.83
C ARG A 184 15.36 -10.68 -3.36
N PHE A 185 14.13 -11.12 -3.10
CA PHE A 185 13.64 -11.28 -1.74
C PHE A 185 14.47 -12.31 -0.95
N LYS A 186 14.81 -13.46 -1.56
CA LYS A 186 15.63 -14.49 -0.91
C LYS A 186 16.98 -13.93 -0.45
N ASP A 187 17.67 -13.25 -1.36
CA ASP A 187 18.97 -12.63 -1.05
C ASP A 187 18.87 -11.69 0.14
N LYS A 188 17.84 -10.85 0.18
CA LYS A 188 17.65 -9.88 1.25
C LYS A 188 17.25 -10.52 2.59
N ALA A 189 16.28 -11.44 2.56
CA ALA A 189 15.68 -12.01 3.77
C ALA A 189 16.64 -13.00 4.48
N ILE A 190 17.59 -13.61 3.74
CA ILE A 190 18.44 -14.70 4.25
C ILE A 190 19.91 -14.30 4.32
N HIS A 191 20.25 -13.05 4.10
CA HIS A 191 21.63 -12.60 4.12
C HIS A 191 22.25 -12.66 5.53
N VAL A 192 23.49 -13.14 5.65
CA VAL A 192 24.19 -13.30 6.94
C VAL A 192 24.30 -11.99 7.71
N SER A 193 24.54 -10.87 7.01
CA SER A 193 24.62 -9.54 7.65
C SER A 193 23.34 -9.15 8.37
N THR A 194 22.17 -9.53 7.85
CA THR A 194 20.87 -9.21 8.45
C THR A 194 20.69 -9.94 9.78
N SER A 195 21.15 -11.19 9.88
CA SER A 195 21.13 -11.95 11.13
C SER A 195 22.06 -11.35 12.20
N THR A 196 23.23 -10.84 11.78
CA THR A 196 24.15 -10.16 12.69
C THR A 196 23.58 -8.83 13.18
N GLN A 197 22.93 -8.06 12.31
CA GLN A 197 22.24 -6.82 12.67
C GLN A 197 21.14 -7.07 13.71
N LEU A 198 20.38 -8.18 13.61
CA LEU A 198 19.38 -8.55 14.58
C LEU A 198 19.98 -8.71 15.98
N LEU A 199 21.04 -9.50 16.10
CA LEU A 199 21.70 -9.78 17.40
C LEU A 199 22.30 -8.51 18.00
N THR A 200 22.98 -7.73 17.18
CA THR A 200 23.59 -6.45 17.57
C THR A 200 22.52 -5.45 18.03
N GLY A 201 21.43 -5.32 17.28
CA GLY A 201 20.33 -4.41 17.62
C GLY A 201 19.58 -4.80 18.89
N ASP A 202 19.36 -6.10 19.11
CA ASP A 202 18.76 -6.57 20.37
C ASP A 202 19.62 -6.26 21.59
N GLY A 203 20.95 -6.41 21.47
CA GLY A 203 21.89 -6.01 22.51
C GLY A 203 21.90 -4.50 22.74
N TYR A 204 21.91 -3.73 21.66
CA TYR A 204 21.91 -2.27 21.73
C TYR A 204 20.62 -1.69 22.31
N LYS A 205 19.46 -2.29 22.03
CA LYS A 205 18.16 -1.90 22.61
C LYS A 205 18.20 -1.84 24.13
N GLU A 206 18.79 -2.83 24.77
CA GLU A 206 18.89 -2.86 26.25
C GLU A 206 19.78 -1.73 26.77
N GLN A 207 20.86 -1.41 26.06
CA GLN A 207 21.76 -0.29 26.43
C GLN A 207 21.10 1.08 26.20
N LEU A 208 20.23 1.20 25.20
CA LEU A 208 19.52 2.45 24.90
C LEU A 208 18.34 2.75 25.84
N ARG A 209 17.91 1.80 26.67
CA ARG A 209 16.73 1.98 27.52
C ARG A 209 16.74 3.29 28.35
N PRO A 210 17.85 3.70 29.01
CA PRO A 210 17.89 4.98 29.72
C PRO A 210 17.70 6.18 28.77
N LEU A 211 18.23 6.10 27.56
CA LEU A 211 18.07 7.14 26.55
C LEU A 211 16.62 7.23 26.05
N LEU A 212 15.96 6.09 25.83
CA LEU A 212 14.56 6.04 25.41
C LEU A 212 13.65 6.70 26.46
N VAL A 213 13.92 6.46 27.74
CA VAL A 213 13.22 7.13 28.86
C VAL A 213 13.48 8.64 28.82
N LYS A 214 14.75 9.05 28.77
CA LYS A 214 15.13 10.47 28.73
C LYS A 214 14.55 11.22 27.52
N ALA A 215 14.45 10.54 26.39
CA ALA A 215 13.88 11.08 25.16
C ALA A 215 12.33 11.16 25.18
N GLY A 216 11.66 10.62 26.23
CA GLY A 216 10.20 10.50 26.29
C GLY A 216 9.62 9.58 25.23
N ALA A 217 10.47 8.75 24.59
CA ALA A 217 10.03 7.90 23.49
C ALA A 217 9.15 6.74 23.97
N LEU A 218 9.37 6.24 25.20
CA LEU A 218 8.60 5.11 25.75
C LEU A 218 7.14 5.45 26.05
N ASP A 219 6.84 6.73 26.30
CA ASP A 219 5.50 7.21 26.61
C ASP A 219 4.70 7.56 25.36
N ALA A 220 5.35 7.54 24.20
CA ALA A 220 4.69 7.86 22.93
C ALA A 220 3.70 6.76 22.52
N PRO A 221 2.55 7.12 21.96
CA PRO A 221 1.58 6.15 21.43
C PRO A 221 2.25 5.13 20.52
N ARG A 222 1.84 3.86 20.58
CA ARG A 222 2.34 2.72 19.79
C ARG A 222 3.77 2.23 20.11
N VAL A 223 4.60 2.98 20.85
CA VAL A 223 5.95 2.48 21.21
C VAL A 223 5.88 1.25 22.12
N PRO A 224 4.99 1.15 23.11
CA PRO A 224 4.79 -0.09 23.87
C PRO A 224 4.44 -1.29 22.96
N TRP A 225 3.58 -1.08 21.98
CA TRP A 225 3.27 -2.08 20.97
C TRP A 225 4.52 -2.47 20.16
N LEU A 226 5.28 -1.49 19.66
CA LEU A 226 6.50 -1.75 18.88
C LEU A 226 7.51 -2.59 19.66
N LEU A 227 7.72 -2.29 20.93
CA LEU A 227 8.66 -3.04 21.77
C LEU A 227 8.23 -4.51 21.98
N GLN A 228 6.92 -4.75 22.13
CA GLN A 228 6.37 -6.11 22.19
C GLN A 228 6.55 -6.82 20.85
N GLU A 229 6.30 -6.11 19.75
CA GLU A 229 6.46 -6.63 18.40
C GLU A 229 7.93 -7.00 18.11
N MET A 230 8.87 -6.12 18.42
CA MET A 230 10.30 -6.39 18.30
C MET A 230 10.72 -7.64 19.07
N LYS A 231 10.24 -7.78 20.31
CA LYS A 231 10.51 -8.97 21.13
C LYS A 231 9.96 -10.25 20.52
N HIS A 232 8.71 -10.21 20.03
CA HIS A 232 8.06 -11.34 19.36
C HIS A 232 8.82 -11.73 18.08
N ASN A 233 9.07 -10.75 17.23
CA ASN A 233 9.71 -10.95 15.93
C ASN A 233 11.16 -11.45 16.07
N SER A 234 11.94 -10.90 17.01
CA SER A 234 13.28 -11.41 17.34
C SER A 234 13.25 -12.86 17.79
N LYS A 235 12.27 -13.25 18.61
CA LYS A 235 12.11 -14.64 19.04
C LYS A 235 11.81 -15.56 17.86
N VAL A 236 10.89 -15.17 16.96
CA VAL A 236 10.53 -15.94 15.76
C VAL A 236 11.76 -16.08 14.85
N ALA A 237 12.43 -14.98 14.52
CA ALA A 237 13.58 -14.97 13.63
C ALA A 237 14.73 -15.84 14.19
N LYS A 238 15.10 -15.67 15.46
CA LYS A 238 16.13 -16.48 16.13
C LYS A 238 15.77 -17.96 16.14
N GLY A 239 14.51 -18.28 16.42
CA GLY A 239 14.01 -19.67 16.39
C GLY A 239 14.13 -20.33 15.02
N LEU A 240 13.85 -19.59 13.94
CA LEU A 240 14.00 -20.08 12.56
C LEU A 240 15.47 -20.21 12.17
N LEU A 241 16.30 -19.22 12.47
CA LEU A 241 17.74 -19.24 12.20
C LEU A 241 18.44 -20.38 12.94
N THR A 242 18.10 -20.66 14.21
CA THR A 242 18.67 -21.74 14.99
C THR A 242 18.28 -23.11 14.45
N ARG A 243 17.00 -23.29 14.10
CA ARG A 243 16.48 -24.61 13.67
C ARG A 243 16.81 -24.94 12.22
N ARG A 244 16.84 -23.94 11.35
CA ARG A 244 16.93 -24.13 9.89
C ARG A 244 17.91 -23.21 9.20
N GLY A 245 18.69 -22.39 9.92
CA GLY A 245 19.58 -21.41 9.33
C GLY A 245 20.52 -22.03 8.28
N ALA A 246 21.23 -23.11 8.61
CA ALA A 246 22.13 -23.77 7.66
C ALA A 246 21.41 -24.25 6.39
N THR A 247 20.18 -24.78 6.52
CA THR A 247 19.37 -25.26 5.39
C THR A 247 18.84 -24.08 4.55
N LEU A 248 18.43 -22.99 5.19
CA LEU A 248 17.94 -21.80 4.51
C LEU A 248 19.07 -21.12 3.75
N PHE A 249 20.23 -20.96 4.38
CA PHE A 249 21.43 -20.40 3.73
C PHE A 249 21.91 -21.28 2.58
N ALA A 250 21.99 -22.59 2.75
CA ALA A 250 22.43 -23.52 1.70
C ALA A 250 21.50 -23.48 0.47
N LYS A 251 20.18 -23.35 0.68
CA LYS A 251 19.20 -23.25 -0.41
C LYS A 251 19.19 -21.88 -1.08
N ALA A 252 19.57 -20.81 -0.37
CA ALA A 252 19.62 -19.46 -0.92
C ALA A 252 20.85 -19.21 -1.78
N THR A 253 21.98 -19.86 -1.48
CA THR A 253 23.28 -19.61 -2.14
C THR A 253 23.45 -20.26 -3.52
N VAL A 254 22.52 -21.10 -3.96
CA VAL A 254 22.69 -21.90 -5.20
C VAL A 254 22.54 -21.09 -6.49
N ASP A 255 21.94 -19.90 -6.49
CA ASP A 255 21.52 -19.22 -7.73
C ASP A 255 22.05 -17.81 -8.01
N LEU A 256 22.86 -17.21 -7.16
CA LEU A 256 23.28 -15.80 -7.35
C LEU A 256 24.76 -15.57 -7.07
N THR A 257 25.50 -15.10 -8.07
CA THR A 257 26.73 -14.36 -7.79
C THR A 257 26.36 -13.04 -7.12
N ALA A 258 26.99 -12.72 -5.99
CA ALA A 258 26.66 -11.55 -5.14
C ALA A 258 26.55 -10.21 -5.91
N ASP A 259 27.30 -10.08 -7.01
CA ASP A 259 27.33 -8.89 -7.86
C ASP A 259 26.04 -8.68 -8.68
N THR A 260 25.39 -9.78 -9.09
CA THR A 260 24.16 -9.73 -9.89
C THR A 260 22.92 -9.45 -9.03
N ALA A 261 22.90 -9.97 -7.80
CA ALA A 261 21.82 -9.76 -6.86
C ALA A 261 21.76 -8.31 -6.37
N GLN A 262 22.92 -7.73 -6.05
CA GLN A 262 23.01 -6.35 -5.58
C GLN A 262 22.58 -5.35 -6.66
N ARG A 263 23.02 -5.55 -7.91
CA ARG A 263 22.64 -4.68 -9.04
C ARG A 263 21.17 -4.83 -9.44
N ALA A 264 20.56 -5.99 -9.22
CA ALA A 264 19.17 -6.23 -9.59
C ALA A 264 18.17 -5.75 -8.54
N PHE A 265 18.54 -5.70 -7.25
CA PHE A 265 17.65 -5.21 -6.18
C PHE A 265 17.70 -3.69 -6.04
N PHE A 266 18.82 -3.08 -6.39
CA PHE A 266 19.05 -1.66 -6.23
C PHE A 266 18.05 -0.75 -6.99
N PRO A 267 17.64 -1.03 -8.25
CA PRO A 267 16.62 -0.21 -8.92
C PRO A 267 15.25 -0.26 -8.22
N VAL A 268 14.83 -1.43 -7.72
CA VAL A 268 13.55 -1.57 -7.00
C VAL A 268 13.63 -0.92 -5.62
N GLN A 269 14.71 -1.12 -4.88
CA GLN A 269 14.94 -0.40 -3.62
C GLN A 269 15.01 1.11 -3.85
N ARG A 270 15.68 1.54 -4.90
CA ARG A 270 15.77 2.96 -5.27
C ARG A 270 14.40 3.51 -5.63
N ALA A 271 13.66 2.86 -6.52
CA ALA A 271 12.32 3.28 -6.91
C ALA A 271 11.37 3.32 -5.70
N VAL A 272 11.43 2.34 -4.81
CA VAL A 272 10.60 2.30 -3.59
C VAL A 272 11.12 3.26 -2.52
N ALA A 273 12.42 3.43 -2.37
CA ALA A 273 13.01 4.42 -1.47
C ALA A 273 12.77 5.85 -1.97
N GLU A 274 12.87 6.09 -3.27
CA GLU A 274 12.45 7.32 -3.92
C GLU A 274 10.93 7.50 -3.74
N TRP A 275 10.14 6.45 -3.99
CA TRP A 275 8.70 6.45 -3.80
C TRP A 275 8.26 6.71 -2.35
N MET A 276 8.93 6.18 -1.34
CA MET A 276 8.58 6.41 0.08
C MET A 276 9.39 7.53 0.73
N GLY A 277 10.60 7.80 0.28
CA GLY A 277 11.47 8.84 0.83
C GLY A 277 11.12 10.23 0.33
N ASP A 278 10.80 10.34 -0.95
CA ASP A 278 10.42 11.58 -1.62
C ASP A 278 8.95 11.98 -1.42
N THR A 279 8.14 11.09 -0.83
CA THR A 279 6.68 11.24 -0.72
C THR A 279 6.22 12.55 -0.15
N ARG A 280 7.06 13.23 0.60
CA ARG A 280 6.67 14.51 1.22
C ARG A 280 7.54 15.68 0.85
N VAL A 281 8.61 15.50 0.08
CA VAL A 281 9.57 16.58 -0.06
C VAL A 281 9.81 16.98 -1.50
N ARG A 282 9.75 16.11 -2.48
CA ARG A 282 9.89 16.54 -3.89
C ARG A 282 8.63 17.21 -4.43
N ARG A 283 7.44 16.71 -4.07
CA ARG A 283 6.19 17.19 -4.66
C ARG A 283 5.01 17.21 -3.67
N VAL A 284 5.23 17.58 -2.40
CA VAL A 284 4.11 17.79 -1.48
C VAL A 284 3.18 18.85 -2.05
N GLY A 285 1.93 18.46 -2.31
CA GLY A 285 0.95 19.36 -2.94
C GLY A 285 1.24 19.72 -4.40
N GLN A 286 2.16 19.00 -5.08
CA GLN A 286 2.50 19.20 -6.48
C GLN A 286 2.25 17.91 -7.29
N PRO A 287 0.99 17.56 -7.55
CA PRO A 287 0.66 16.43 -8.41
C PRO A 287 1.10 16.68 -9.86
N LEU A 288 1.27 15.62 -10.65
CA LEU A 288 1.62 15.74 -12.07
C LEU A 288 0.49 16.33 -12.91
N ILE A 289 -0.77 16.06 -12.52
CA ILE A 289 -1.95 16.64 -13.17
C ILE A 289 -2.12 18.08 -12.69
N SER A 290 -2.05 19.03 -13.61
CA SER A 290 -2.26 20.45 -13.30
C SER A 290 -3.73 20.74 -12.97
N ARG A 291 -3.98 21.88 -12.31
CA ARG A 291 -5.34 22.31 -12.02
C ARG A 291 -6.16 22.54 -13.30
N GLU A 292 -5.55 23.10 -14.33
CA GLU A 292 -6.17 23.32 -15.63
C GLU A 292 -6.57 22.01 -16.30
N GLN A 293 -5.70 21.00 -16.26
CA GLN A 293 -6.02 19.67 -16.78
C GLN A 293 -7.18 19.02 -16.02
N ALA A 294 -7.19 19.11 -14.69
CA ALA A 294 -8.28 18.60 -13.87
C ALA A 294 -9.60 19.33 -14.15
N LEU A 295 -9.59 20.63 -14.33
CA LEU A 295 -10.78 21.42 -14.68
C LEU A 295 -11.28 21.06 -16.09
N SER A 296 -10.41 20.96 -17.09
CA SER A 296 -10.77 20.51 -18.45
C SER A 296 -11.37 19.11 -18.48
N LEU A 297 -10.87 18.21 -17.59
CA LEU A 297 -11.41 16.88 -17.47
C LEU A 297 -12.85 16.88 -16.94
N LEU A 298 -13.18 17.75 -15.99
CA LEU A 298 -14.53 17.89 -15.46
C LEU A 298 -15.59 18.19 -16.52
N GLU A 299 -15.22 18.85 -17.62
CA GLU A 299 -16.13 19.13 -18.73
C GLU A 299 -16.55 17.87 -19.50
N LYS A 300 -15.72 16.81 -19.41
CA LYS A 300 -15.96 15.50 -20.07
C LYS A 300 -16.71 14.52 -19.16
N MET A 301 -16.73 14.78 -17.85
CA MET A 301 -17.27 13.84 -16.85
C MET A 301 -18.76 14.04 -16.60
N GLU A 302 -19.45 12.92 -16.34
CA GLU A 302 -20.87 12.88 -15.97
C GLU A 302 -21.05 12.22 -14.60
N PRO A 303 -22.07 12.65 -13.80
CA PRO A 303 -22.41 11.95 -12.58
C PRO A 303 -22.62 10.45 -12.80
N GLY A 304 -21.91 9.64 -12.01
CA GLY A 304 -21.86 8.19 -12.15
C GLY A 304 -20.62 7.66 -12.89
N ASP A 305 -19.70 8.50 -13.35
CA ASP A 305 -18.43 8.03 -13.88
C ASP A 305 -17.55 7.42 -12.78
N ILE A 306 -16.83 6.34 -13.12
CA ILE A 306 -15.86 5.68 -12.25
C ILE A 306 -14.49 6.24 -12.55
N VAL A 307 -13.79 6.68 -11.52
CA VAL A 307 -12.44 7.19 -11.62
C VAL A 307 -11.48 6.19 -11.00
N VAL A 308 -10.37 5.91 -11.67
CA VAL A 308 -9.20 5.26 -11.08
C VAL A 308 -8.08 6.28 -10.98
N ALA A 309 -7.51 6.37 -9.80
CA ALA A 309 -6.52 7.38 -9.47
C ALA A 309 -5.25 6.74 -8.92
N ARG A 310 -4.12 7.40 -9.19
CA ARG A 310 -2.83 7.03 -8.62
C ARG A 310 -2.05 8.28 -8.25
N GLN A 311 -1.63 8.32 -7.01
CA GLN A 311 -0.59 9.22 -6.53
C GLN A 311 0.67 8.40 -6.29
N ASN A 312 1.76 8.71 -6.98
CA ASN A 312 2.97 7.89 -6.97
C ASN A 312 3.55 7.70 -5.57
N TRP A 313 3.23 8.58 -4.65
CA TRP A 313 3.94 8.75 -3.40
C TRP A 313 3.06 8.52 -2.17
N TYR A 314 1.84 7.97 -2.34
CA TYR A 314 0.93 7.72 -1.22
C TYR A 314 1.03 6.30 -0.68
N LEU A 315 1.13 6.20 0.63
CA LEU A 315 1.28 4.94 1.39
C LEU A 315 0.00 4.07 1.40
N SER A 316 -1.14 4.64 1.03
CA SER A 316 -2.39 3.89 0.82
C SER A 316 -2.32 2.91 -0.36
N ASN A 317 -1.31 3.08 -1.23
CA ASN A 317 -1.08 2.22 -2.39
C ASN A 317 -0.47 0.85 -2.02
N ILE A 318 -0.14 0.64 -0.75
CA ILE A 318 0.53 -0.58 -0.29
C ILE A 318 -0.50 -1.62 0.12
N GLY A 319 -0.32 -2.85 -0.36
CA GLY A 319 -1.17 -4.00 -0.02
C GLY A 319 -2.22 -4.34 -1.07
N LEU A 320 -2.51 -3.47 -2.03
CA LEU A 320 -3.31 -3.81 -3.21
C LEU A 320 -2.39 -4.00 -4.42
N PRO A 321 -2.44 -5.17 -5.09
CA PRO A 321 -1.58 -5.44 -6.24
C PRO A 321 -1.97 -4.62 -7.45
N GLY A 322 -0.98 -4.23 -8.26
CA GLY A 322 -1.16 -3.58 -9.55
C GLY A 322 -0.81 -2.09 -9.59
N PHE A 323 -0.90 -1.52 -10.77
CA PHE A 323 -0.56 -0.12 -11.04
C PHE A 323 -1.58 0.85 -10.42
N TRP A 324 -2.89 0.55 -10.54
CA TRP A 324 -3.97 1.38 -10.04
C TRP A 324 -4.33 1.02 -8.59
N PRO A 325 -4.04 1.89 -7.62
CA PRO A 325 -4.27 1.59 -6.21
C PRO A 325 -5.63 2.08 -5.69
N HIS A 326 -6.29 3.01 -6.37
CA HIS A 326 -7.47 3.70 -5.88
C HIS A 326 -8.57 3.80 -6.93
N ALA A 327 -9.83 3.77 -6.46
CA ALA A 327 -11.01 4.03 -7.28
C ALA A 327 -12.02 4.89 -6.52
N GLU A 328 -12.71 5.73 -7.27
CA GLU A 328 -13.62 6.76 -6.78
C GLU A 328 -14.87 6.80 -7.65
N LEU A 329 -15.96 7.37 -7.11
CA LEU A 329 -17.18 7.61 -7.85
C LEU A 329 -17.38 9.12 -8.03
N PHE A 330 -17.36 9.59 -9.26
CA PHE A 330 -17.70 10.97 -9.58
C PHE A 330 -19.23 11.16 -9.51
N ILE A 331 -19.68 12.07 -8.67
CA ILE A 331 -21.10 12.36 -8.48
C ILE A 331 -21.49 13.76 -8.97
N GLY A 332 -20.51 14.57 -9.37
CA GLY A 332 -20.70 15.98 -9.74
C GLY A 332 -20.97 16.86 -8.53
N THR A 333 -21.14 18.16 -8.76
CA THR A 333 -21.68 19.07 -7.74
C THR A 333 -23.19 18.90 -7.62
N PRO A 334 -23.85 19.42 -6.56
CA PRO A 334 -25.32 19.37 -6.46
C PRO A 334 -26.04 19.92 -7.69
N ALA A 335 -25.50 20.99 -8.29
CA ALA A 335 -26.04 21.57 -9.52
C ALA A 335 -25.88 20.66 -10.74
N GLN A 336 -24.69 20.03 -10.91
CA GLN A 336 -24.43 19.07 -11.98
C GLN A 336 -25.29 17.81 -11.80
N LEU A 337 -25.42 17.31 -10.56
CA LEU A 337 -26.28 16.17 -10.23
C LEU A 337 -27.72 16.45 -10.61
N GLY A 338 -28.27 17.61 -10.23
CA GLY A 338 -29.64 18.01 -10.58
C GLY A 338 -29.82 18.16 -12.09
N ALA A 339 -28.93 18.86 -12.75
CA ALA A 339 -28.99 19.03 -14.21
C ALA A 339 -28.95 17.71 -14.99
N TYR A 340 -28.24 16.69 -14.46
CA TYR A 340 -28.10 15.39 -15.12
C TYR A 340 -29.30 14.47 -14.87
N PHE A 341 -29.89 14.47 -13.66
CA PHE A 341 -30.88 13.48 -13.26
C PHE A 341 -32.29 14.01 -13.05
N ASP A 342 -32.47 15.26 -12.58
CA ASP A 342 -33.75 15.71 -12.05
C ASP A 342 -34.84 15.87 -13.14
N GLU A 343 -34.44 16.04 -14.39
CA GLU A 343 -35.37 16.11 -15.53
C GLU A 343 -35.54 14.78 -16.29
N ASP A 344 -34.81 13.74 -15.93
CA ASP A 344 -34.96 12.43 -16.55
C ASP A 344 -36.25 11.74 -16.14
N SER A 345 -37.05 11.27 -17.11
CA SER A 345 -38.39 10.70 -16.87
C SER A 345 -38.35 9.46 -16.00
N ASP A 346 -37.38 8.57 -16.21
CA ASP A 346 -37.27 7.30 -15.49
C ASP A 346 -36.83 7.53 -14.05
N VAL A 347 -35.88 8.48 -13.87
CA VAL A 347 -35.44 8.91 -12.53
C VAL A 347 -36.61 9.56 -11.78
N LYS A 348 -37.38 10.46 -12.41
CA LYS A 348 -38.56 11.08 -11.81
C LYS A 348 -39.61 10.05 -11.40
N ALA A 349 -39.91 9.10 -12.29
CA ALA A 349 -40.85 8.02 -12.01
C ALA A 349 -40.42 7.19 -10.81
N TRP A 350 -39.13 6.85 -10.75
CA TRP A 350 -38.55 6.09 -9.64
C TRP A 350 -38.59 6.86 -8.32
N VAL A 351 -38.12 8.11 -8.28
CA VAL A 351 -38.10 8.87 -7.02
C VAL A 351 -39.48 9.15 -6.48
N ALA A 352 -40.52 9.25 -7.35
CA ALA A 352 -41.91 9.38 -6.93
C ALA A 352 -42.42 8.15 -6.15
N THR A 353 -41.77 6.98 -6.31
CA THR A 353 -42.11 5.76 -5.54
C THR A 353 -41.41 5.70 -4.17
N LEU A 354 -40.45 6.58 -3.92
CA LEU A 354 -39.69 6.57 -2.68
C LEU A 354 -40.47 7.25 -1.53
N PRO A 355 -40.12 6.94 -0.26
CA PRO A 355 -40.80 7.55 0.89
C PRO A 355 -40.81 9.08 0.82
N GLY A 356 -42.00 9.66 1.00
CA GLY A 356 -42.21 11.11 0.90
C GLY A 356 -42.38 11.64 -0.52
N ALA A 357 -42.41 10.76 -1.54
CA ALA A 357 -42.62 11.09 -2.96
C ALA A 357 -41.85 12.37 -3.37
N PRO A 358 -40.53 12.39 -3.31
CA PRO A 358 -39.75 13.56 -3.68
C PRO A 358 -39.93 13.88 -5.16
N GLY A 359 -39.89 15.16 -5.53
CA GLY A 359 -40.09 15.59 -6.92
C GLY A 359 -38.84 15.38 -7.79
N SER A 360 -37.68 15.17 -7.18
CA SER A 360 -36.40 14.97 -7.91
C SER A 360 -35.39 14.17 -7.08
N LEU A 361 -34.31 13.67 -7.73
CA LEU A 361 -33.24 12.96 -7.07
C LEU A 361 -32.55 13.83 -6.01
N THR A 362 -32.28 15.09 -6.34
CA THR A 362 -31.64 16.01 -5.40
C THR A 362 -32.50 16.25 -4.16
N GLN A 363 -33.83 16.39 -4.32
CA GLN A 363 -34.74 16.47 -3.19
C GLN A 363 -34.77 15.18 -2.36
N HIS A 364 -34.71 14.01 -3.01
CA HIS A 364 -34.62 12.74 -2.31
C HIS A 364 -33.34 12.67 -1.44
N LEU A 365 -32.18 12.97 -2.01
CA LEU A 365 -30.92 12.95 -1.28
C LEU A 365 -30.91 13.92 -0.09
N ALA A 366 -31.41 15.15 -0.30
CA ALA A 366 -31.50 16.15 0.75
C ALA A 366 -32.42 15.74 1.91
N ARG A 367 -33.53 15.03 1.62
CA ARG A 367 -34.47 14.56 2.64
C ARG A 367 -34.01 13.27 3.32
N ALA A 368 -33.55 12.30 2.56
CA ALA A 368 -33.12 11.00 3.08
C ALA A 368 -31.79 11.07 3.85
N PHE A 369 -30.91 11.99 3.47
CA PHE A 369 -29.56 12.13 4.02
C PHE A 369 -29.22 13.59 4.36
N PRO A 370 -29.98 14.30 5.22
CA PRO A 370 -29.85 15.75 5.38
C PRO A 370 -28.46 16.22 5.81
N ALA A 371 -27.81 15.53 6.75
CA ALA A 371 -26.47 15.88 7.19
C ALA A 371 -25.42 15.65 6.08
N LYS A 372 -25.51 14.52 5.37
CA LYS A 372 -24.61 14.17 4.26
C LYS A 372 -24.81 15.12 3.06
N TRP A 373 -26.05 15.49 2.79
CA TRP A 373 -26.37 16.46 1.75
C TRP A 373 -25.81 17.85 2.06
N ALA A 374 -25.91 18.28 3.33
CA ALA A 374 -25.33 19.54 3.77
C ALA A 374 -23.80 19.54 3.62
N GLU A 375 -23.13 18.44 3.99
CA GLU A 375 -21.69 18.27 3.78
C GLU A 375 -21.35 18.30 2.28
N TYR A 376 -22.00 17.47 1.47
CA TYR A 376 -21.79 17.39 0.01
C TYR A 376 -22.03 18.73 -0.70
N SER A 377 -22.94 19.54 -0.21
CA SER A 377 -23.24 20.87 -0.78
C SER A 377 -22.22 21.93 -0.39
N GLY A 378 -21.21 21.58 0.41
CA GLY A 378 -20.13 22.45 0.82
C GLY A 378 -18.94 22.45 -0.15
N ASN A 379 -17.84 23.00 0.35
CA ASN A 379 -16.57 23.06 -0.35
C ASN A 379 -15.50 22.36 0.49
N ASP A 380 -14.43 21.93 -0.17
CA ASP A 380 -13.22 21.45 0.50
C ASP A 380 -12.41 22.59 1.13
N ALA A 381 -11.28 22.26 1.77
CA ALA A 381 -10.39 23.23 2.41
C ALA A 381 -9.76 24.24 1.44
N HIS A 382 -9.80 23.96 0.14
CA HIS A 382 -9.30 24.83 -0.94
C HIS A 382 -10.40 25.73 -1.55
N GLY A 383 -11.65 25.56 -1.08
CA GLY A 383 -12.81 26.31 -1.60
C GLY A 383 -13.43 25.69 -2.85
N ASP A 384 -13.01 24.50 -3.26
CA ASP A 384 -13.59 23.77 -4.39
C ASP A 384 -14.85 23.00 -3.99
N PRO A 385 -15.93 23.02 -4.80
CA PRO A 385 -17.11 22.22 -4.54
C PRO A 385 -16.80 20.72 -4.44
N LEU A 386 -17.44 20.04 -3.49
CA LEU A 386 -17.35 18.60 -3.38
C LEU A 386 -18.09 17.93 -4.55
N ARG A 387 -17.48 16.88 -5.13
CA ARG A 387 -17.99 16.25 -6.37
C ARG A 387 -17.64 14.79 -6.53
N ILE A 388 -16.88 14.23 -5.62
CA ILE A 388 -16.44 12.83 -5.61
C ILE A 388 -16.88 12.23 -4.30
N ILE A 389 -17.26 10.95 -4.31
CA ILE A 389 -17.38 10.13 -3.11
C ILE A 389 -16.37 8.99 -3.20
N GLU A 390 -15.56 8.87 -2.18
CA GLU A 390 -14.48 7.90 -2.12
C GLU A 390 -14.27 7.38 -0.70
N SER A 391 -13.61 6.24 -0.54
CA SER A 391 -13.20 5.72 0.75
C SER A 391 -11.69 5.90 0.91
N ILE A 392 -11.31 6.71 1.89
CA ILE A 392 -9.93 7.09 2.25
C ILE A 392 -9.68 6.73 3.71
N SER A 393 -8.48 7.02 4.23
CA SER A 393 -8.10 6.67 5.63
C SER A 393 -9.08 7.18 6.69
N GLU A 394 -9.74 8.29 6.41
CA GLU A 394 -10.76 8.92 7.26
C GLU A 394 -12.14 8.24 7.15
N GLY A 395 -12.30 7.35 6.18
CA GLY A 395 -13.54 6.66 5.85
C GLY A 395 -14.15 7.13 4.53
N VAL A 396 -15.42 6.77 4.31
CA VAL A 396 -16.15 7.18 3.11
C VAL A 396 -16.53 8.65 3.22
N SER A 397 -15.93 9.47 2.36
CA SER A 397 -15.98 10.94 2.43
C SER A 397 -16.33 11.56 1.08
N PHE A 398 -16.84 12.78 1.11
CA PHE A 398 -16.92 13.62 -0.09
C PHE A 398 -15.64 14.43 -0.24
N THR A 399 -15.11 14.49 -1.48
CA THR A 399 -13.88 15.22 -1.79
C THR A 399 -14.05 16.14 -2.98
N GLY A 400 -13.15 17.13 -3.08
CA GLY A 400 -13.13 18.10 -4.14
C GLY A 400 -12.06 17.82 -5.20
N LEU A 401 -11.78 18.85 -6.02
CA LEU A 401 -10.83 18.78 -7.12
C LEU A 401 -9.40 18.42 -6.65
N GLU A 402 -8.95 19.06 -5.58
CA GLU A 402 -7.55 18.95 -5.13
C GLU A 402 -7.23 17.54 -4.62
N HIS A 403 -8.17 16.89 -3.94
CA HIS A 403 -7.96 15.55 -3.40
C HIS A 403 -8.17 14.45 -4.44
N GLY A 404 -9.32 14.45 -5.13
CA GLY A 404 -9.69 13.34 -5.99
C GLY A 404 -9.14 13.42 -7.42
N MET A 405 -8.81 14.62 -7.92
CA MET A 405 -8.44 14.78 -9.34
C MET A 405 -7.04 15.32 -9.58
N ARG A 406 -6.46 16.05 -8.64
CA ARG A 406 -5.07 16.50 -8.73
C ARG A 406 -4.14 15.43 -8.16
N VAL A 407 -3.96 14.40 -8.96
CA VAL A 407 -3.15 13.20 -8.69
C VAL A 407 -2.05 13.07 -9.76
N ASP A 408 -1.32 11.98 -9.78
CA ASP A 408 -0.26 11.77 -10.77
C ASP A 408 -0.77 11.06 -12.04
N TYR A 409 -1.71 10.13 -11.89
CA TYR A 409 -2.39 9.46 -13.01
C TYR A 409 -3.88 9.36 -12.69
N LEU A 410 -4.71 9.60 -13.70
CA LEU A 410 -6.15 9.56 -13.54
C LEU A 410 -6.81 9.01 -14.79
N GLY A 411 -7.58 7.93 -14.65
CA GLY A 411 -8.38 7.35 -15.71
C GLY A 411 -9.87 7.41 -15.38
N VAL A 412 -10.69 7.76 -16.34
CA VAL A 412 -12.15 7.87 -16.19
C VAL A 412 -12.86 6.92 -17.12
N MET A 413 -13.75 6.11 -16.56
CA MET A 413 -14.60 5.15 -17.25
C MET A 413 -16.07 5.46 -16.99
N ARG A 414 -16.89 5.38 -18.03
CA ARG A 414 -18.33 5.62 -17.94
C ARG A 414 -19.09 4.31 -17.96
N PRO A 415 -19.85 3.96 -16.90
CA PRO A 415 -20.77 2.83 -16.93
C PRO A 415 -21.81 2.98 -18.03
N ARG A 416 -21.98 1.95 -18.85
CA ARG A 416 -23.03 1.86 -19.88
C ARG A 416 -24.37 1.43 -19.27
N LEU A 417 -24.80 2.24 -18.34
CA LEU A 417 -26.05 2.07 -17.58
C LEU A 417 -26.98 3.24 -17.88
N SER A 418 -28.26 3.01 -17.70
CA SER A 418 -29.27 4.07 -17.75
C SER A 418 -29.02 5.13 -16.68
N ARG A 419 -29.55 6.34 -16.88
CA ARG A 419 -29.51 7.39 -15.84
C ARG A 419 -30.17 6.92 -14.55
N LEU A 420 -31.26 6.17 -14.66
CA LEU A 420 -31.92 5.58 -13.49
C LEU A 420 -30.97 4.67 -12.68
N GLU A 421 -30.23 3.79 -13.35
CA GLU A 421 -29.29 2.90 -12.65
C GLU A 421 -28.12 3.66 -12.03
N LYS A 422 -27.60 4.69 -12.71
CA LYS A 422 -26.58 5.58 -12.16
C LYS A 422 -27.11 6.36 -10.94
N ALA A 423 -28.34 6.86 -11.00
CA ALA A 423 -28.99 7.53 -9.86
C ALA A 423 -29.10 6.59 -8.66
N ARG A 424 -29.53 5.33 -8.88
CA ARG A 424 -29.60 4.31 -7.83
C ARG A 424 -28.22 4.00 -7.23
N ALA A 425 -27.18 3.91 -8.07
CA ALA A 425 -25.81 3.71 -7.60
C ALA A 425 -25.34 4.86 -6.70
N ILE A 426 -25.63 6.11 -7.08
CA ILE A 426 -25.28 7.29 -6.29
C ILE A 426 -26.04 7.29 -4.94
N VAL A 427 -27.35 6.98 -4.93
CA VAL A 427 -28.10 6.87 -3.67
C VAL A 427 -27.50 5.79 -2.77
N ARG A 428 -27.08 4.63 -3.31
CA ARG A 428 -26.36 3.61 -2.54
C ARG A 428 -25.03 4.16 -1.98
N ALA A 429 -24.24 4.87 -2.79
CA ALA A 429 -23.00 5.48 -2.33
C ALA A 429 -23.24 6.43 -1.14
N PHE A 430 -24.31 7.25 -1.18
CA PHE A 430 -24.71 8.10 -0.07
C PHE A 430 -25.04 7.31 1.21
N THR A 431 -25.56 6.08 1.11
CA THR A 431 -25.80 5.25 2.31
C THR A 431 -24.50 4.91 3.02
N PHE A 432 -23.41 4.78 2.27
CA PHE A 432 -22.08 4.38 2.79
C PHE A 432 -21.27 5.56 3.35
N GLN A 433 -21.54 6.79 2.97
CA GLN A 433 -20.81 7.97 3.45
C GLN A 433 -20.79 8.02 4.99
N GLY A 434 -19.61 8.33 5.55
CA GLY A 434 -19.34 8.35 6.98
C GLY A 434 -18.95 7.00 7.58
N ARG A 435 -18.94 5.89 6.81
CA ARG A 435 -18.44 4.60 7.29
C ARG A 435 -16.92 4.62 7.38
N PRO A 436 -16.32 3.97 8.40
CA PRO A 436 -14.88 3.86 8.54
C PRO A 436 -14.22 3.12 7.38
N TYR A 437 -12.94 3.40 7.13
CA TYR A 437 -12.14 2.66 6.15
C TYR A 437 -11.88 1.22 6.61
N ASP A 438 -11.99 0.27 5.69
CA ASP A 438 -11.67 -1.13 5.93
C ASP A 438 -10.18 -1.41 5.75
N PHE A 439 -9.43 -1.40 6.84
CA PHE A 439 -8.02 -1.79 6.83
C PHE A 439 -7.79 -3.30 6.74
N ASP A 440 -8.82 -4.11 6.93
CA ASP A 440 -8.76 -5.57 6.86
C ASP A 440 -9.13 -6.12 5.47
N PHE A 441 -9.60 -5.27 4.57
CA PHE A 441 -10.03 -5.61 3.20
C PHE A 441 -11.04 -6.77 3.17
N ASP A 442 -12.03 -6.73 4.08
CA ASP A 442 -13.10 -7.73 4.16
C ASP A 442 -14.36 -7.28 3.40
N PHE A 443 -14.46 -7.63 2.14
CA PHE A 443 -15.57 -7.29 1.25
C PHE A 443 -16.94 -7.88 1.67
N PHE A 444 -17.00 -8.63 2.75
CA PHE A 444 -18.26 -9.18 3.29
C PHE A 444 -18.77 -8.44 4.53
N SER A 445 -18.04 -7.44 5.02
CA SER A 445 -18.47 -6.55 6.09
C SER A 445 -19.01 -5.25 5.49
N ASP A 446 -20.22 -4.85 5.88
CA ASP A 446 -20.77 -3.54 5.51
C ASP A 446 -20.45 -2.44 6.52
N GLN A 447 -19.67 -2.75 7.56
CA GLN A 447 -19.35 -1.78 8.61
C GLN A 447 -18.17 -0.87 8.24
N THR A 448 -17.25 -1.38 7.44
CA THR A 448 -16.05 -0.69 6.94
C THR A 448 -15.95 -0.90 5.44
N LEU A 449 -15.36 0.03 4.69
CA LEU A 449 -15.27 -0.04 3.23
C LEU A 449 -13.91 0.40 2.71
N VAL A 450 -13.36 -0.34 1.73
CA VAL A 450 -12.26 0.14 0.91
C VAL A 450 -12.77 0.91 -0.32
N CYS A 451 -11.89 1.68 -0.96
CA CYS A 451 -12.25 2.55 -2.09
C CYS A 451 -12.97 1.80 -3.24
N THR A 452 -12.45 0.67 -3.64
CA THR A 452 -13.01 -0.14 -4.73
C THR A 452 -14.30 -0.86 -4.33
N GLU A 453 -14.43 -1.19 -3.05
CA GLU A 453 -15.66 -1.79 -2.52
C GLU A 453 -16.83 -0.82 -2.56
N LEU A 454 -16.58 0.46 -2.27
CA LEU A 454 -17.57 1.51 -2.41
C LEU A 454 -18.12 1.55 -3.85
N VAL A 455 -17.24 1.56 -4.85
CA VAL A 455 -17.63 1.54 -6.27
C VAL A 455 -18.38 0.25 -6.60
N TRP A 456 -17.85 -0.90 -6.19
CA TRP A 456 -18.47 -2.20 -6.45
C TRP A 456 -19.86 -2.33 -5.84
N LYS A 457 -20.03 -1.99 -4.57
CA LYS A 457 -21.33 -2.04 -3.88
C LYS A 457 -22.33 -1.04 -4.44
N SER A 458 -21.86 0.13 -4.86
CA SER A 458 -22.73 1.12 -5.50
C SER A 458 -23.34 0.61 -6.80
N TYR A 459 -22.55 -0.09 -7.62
CA TYR A 459 -22.97 -0.60 -8.92
C TYR A 459 -23.38 -2.07 -8.94
N ALA A 460 -23.27 -2.82 -7.84
CA ALA A 460 -23.63 -4.23 -7.83
C ALA A 460 -25.08 -4.46 -8.26
N PRO A 461 -25.36 -5.48 -9.10
CA PRO A 461 -26.71 -5.89 -9.45
C PRO A 461 -27.56 -6.13 -8.20
N ALA A 462 -28.77 -5.57 -8.14
CA ALA A 462 -29.70 -5.82 -7.04
C ALA A 462 -31.13 -5.39 -7.42
N GLY A 463 -32.09 -6.24 -7.11
CA GLY A 463 -33.49 -6.02 -7.48
C GLY A 463 -33.66 -5.91 -9.00
N ASP A 464 -34.19 -4.80 -9.46
CA ASP A 464 -34.40 -4.46 -10.87
C ASP A 464 -33.23 -3.67 -11.51
N MET A 465 -32.15 -3.44 -10.76
CA MET A 465 -30.92 -2.83 -11.28
C MET A 465 -30.01 -3.90 -11.88
N ALA A 466 -29.75 -3.84 -13.18
CA ALA A 466 -28.80 -4.73 -13.87
C ALA A 466 -27.37 -4.50 -13.35
N GLY A 467 -27.00 -3.26 -13.10
CA GLY A 467 -25.74 -2.85 -12.51
C GLY A 467 -24.51 -3.26 -13.33
N LEU A 468 -23.35 -3.24 -12.70
CA LEU A 468 -22.08 -3.70 -13.28
C LEU A 468 -21.70 -5.07 -12.72
N ARG A 469 -21.36 -5.99 -13.60
CA ARG A 469 -20.88 -7.34 -13.25
C ARG A 469 -19.36 -7.34 -13.15
N ILE A 470 -18.84 -6.78 -12.07
CA ILE A 470 -17.40 -6.69 -11.83
C ILE A 470 -16.96 -7.92 -11.04
N PRO A 471 -16.10 -8.79 -11.60
CA PRO A 471 -15.68 -10.01 -10.92
C PRO A 471 -14.74 -9.67 -9.75
N LEU A 472 -15.02 -10.24 -8.58
CA LEU A 472 -14.09 -10.22 -7.46
C LEU A 472 -12.98 -11.25 -7.68
N VAL A 473 -11.74 -10.85 -7.38
CA VAL A 473 -10.58 -11.73 -7.43
C VAL A 473 -10.16 -12.15 -6.02
N SER A 474 -9.44 -13.27 -5.94
CA SER A 474 -8.88 -13.70 -4.65
C SER A 474 -7.49 -13.12 -4.48
N VAL A 475 -7.31 -12.25 -3.50
CA VAL A 475 -6.00 -11.75 -3.08
C VAL A 475 -5.73 -12.26 -1.67
N ALA A 476 -4.65 -13.01 -1.50
CA ALA A 476 -4.30 -13.60 -0.21
C ALA A 476 -5.45 -14.43 0.44
N GLY A 477 -6.24 -15.12 -0.39
CA GLY A 477 -7.38 -15.92 0.06
C GLY A 477 -8.64 -15.13 0.41
N ARG A 478 -8.64 -13.81 0.28
CA ARG A 478 -9.81 -12.95 0.47
C ARG A 478 -10.36 -12.51 -0.89
N ARG A 479 -11.67 -12.54 -1.03
CA ARG A 479 -12.32 -11.99 -2.24
C ARG A 479 -12.32 -10.46 -2.13
N THR A 480 -11.69 -9.82 -3.09
CA THR A 480 -11.52 -8.35 -3.13
C THR A 480 -11.55 -7.85 -4.57
N LEU A 481 -11.59 -6.54 -4.74
CA LEU A 481 -11.49 -5.88 -6.03
C LEU A 481 -10.34 -4.87 -5.99
N PRO A 482 -9.12 -5.19 -6.40
CA PRO A 482 -8.11 -4.17 -6.68
C PRO A 482 -8.59 -3.21 -7.77
N ALA A 483 -8.28 -1.92 -7.68
CA ALA A 483 -8.69 -0.95 -8.72
C ALA A 483 -8.11 -1.29 -10.10
N ASN A 484 -6.97 -1.98 -10.11
CA ASN A 484 -6.36 -2.53 -11.33
C ASN A 484 -7.30 -3.47 -12.11
N GLU A 485 -8.19 -4.19 -11.43
CA GLU A 485 -9.16 -5.10 -12.04
C GLU A 485 -10.27 -4.37 -12.80
N LEU A 486 -10.60 -3.13 -12.42
CA LEU A 486 -11.54 -2.29 -13.17
C LEU A 486 -10.97 -1.96 -14.56
N VAL A 487 -9.69 -1.60 -14.62
CA VAL A 487 -9.02 -1.31 -15.90
C VAL A 487 -8.78 -2.59 -16.71
N ARG A 488 -8.50 -3.71 -16.05
CA ARG A 488 -8.42 -5.02 -16.70
C ARG A 488 -9.76 -5.45 -17.30
N LEU A 489 -10.87 -5.23 -16.60
CA LEU A 489 -12.22 -5.48 -17.13
C LEU A 489 -12.47 -4.61 -18.36
N PHE A 490 -12.16 -3.32 -18.27
CA PHE A 490 -12.27 -2.40 -19.41
C PHE A 490 -11.45 -2.89 -20.62
N ASP A 491 -10.20 -3.33 -20.43
CA ASP A 491 -9.37 -3.89 -21.51
C ASP A 491 -9.96 -5.18 -22.10
N ALA A 492 -10.43 -6.09 -21.26
CA ALA A 492 -11.01 -7.37 -21.67
C ALA A 492 -12.30 -7.23 -22.50
N GLU A 493 -13.07 -6.18 -22.23
CA GLU A 493 -14.34 -5.91 -22.93
C GLU A 493 -14.21 -4.86 -24.05
N TYR A 494 -13.03 -4.28 -24.23
CA TYR A 494 -12.81 -3.21 -25.19
C TYR A 494 -13.18 -3.63 -26.63
N GLY A 495 -13.99 -2.80 -27.29
CA GLY A 495 -14.46 -3.05 -28.66
C GLY A 495 -15.68 -4.00 -28.75
N ARG A 496 -16.11 -4.63 -27.66
CA ARG A 496 -17.31 -5.47 -27.64
C ARG A 496 -18.57 -4.61 -27.58
N GLU A 497 -19.65 -5.10 -28.18
CA GLU A 497 -20.96 -4.40 -28.11
C GLU A 497 -21.54 -4.43 -26.71
N ASP A 498 -21.35 -5.54 -25.97
CA ASP A 498 -21.85 -5.78 -24.62
C ASP A 498 -20.91 -5.29 -23.51
N ARG A 499 -19.89 -4.50 -23.86
CA ARG A 499 -18.97 -3.91 -22.89
C ARG A 499 -19.73 -3.09 -21.83
N GLN A 500 -19.28 -3.13 -20.62
CA GLN A 500 -19.94 -2.47 -19.50
C GLN A 500 -19.45 -1.04 -19.28
N LEU A 501 -18.25 -0.71 -19.75
CA LEU A 501 -17.56 0.55 -19.50
C LEU A 501 -17.12 1.19 -20.82
N ASP A 502 -17.34 2.48 -20.97
CA ASP A 502 -16.79 3.31 -22.03
C ASP A 502 -15.61 4.15 -21.51
N PHE A 503 -14.65 4.42 -22.38
CA PHE A 503 -13.55 5.34 -22.09
C PHE A 503 -14.03 6.79 -22.10
N VAL A 504 -13.65 7.56 -21.10
CA VAL A 504 -13.91 9.00 -21.04
C VAL A 504 -12.61 9.78 -21.22
N ALA A 505 -11.62 9.51 -20.38
CA ALA A 505 -10.33 10.21 -20.45
C ALA A 505 -9.23 9.44 -19.71
N PHE A 506 -7.98 9.75 -20.04
CA PHE A 506 -6.80 9.32 -19.32
C PHE A 506 -5.77 10.43 -19.28
N LEU A 507 -5.42 10.87 -18.07
CA LEU A 507 -4.29 11.74 -17.80
C LEU A 507 -3.12 10.87 -17.30
N ASP A 508 -2.12 10.73 -18.15
CA ASP A 508 -0.97 9.85 -17.97
C ASP A 508 0.21 10.64 -17.41
N GLY A 509 0.60 10.36 -16.18
CA GLY A 509 1.71 11.02 -15.51
C GLY A 509 3.05 10.73 -16.16
N ARG A 510 3.91 11.72 -16.21
CA ARG A 510 5.29 11.68 -16.70
C ARG A 510 6.21 12.15 -15.59
N GLU A 511 6.63 11.23 -14.75
CA GLU A 511 7.44 11.55 -13.57
C GLU A 511 8.74 12.27 -13.92
N ALA A 512 9.45 11.81 -14.95
CA ALA A 512 10.69 12.41 -15.41
C ALA A 512 10.50 13.84 -15.96
N GLU A 513 9.30 14.15 -16.46
CA GLU A 513 8.95 15.46 -17.02
C GLU A 513 8.27 16.37 -15.98
N GLY A 514 7.83 15.83 -14.85
CA GLY A 514 7.12 16.58 -13.81
C GLY A 514 5.71 17.05 -14.22
N ASN A 515 5.06 16.36 -15.17
CA ASN A 515 3.73 16.73 -15.67
C ASN A 515 2.89 15.48 -16.00
N ALA A 516 1.64 15.69 -16.41
CA ALA A 516 0.79 14.66 -17.00
C ALA A 516 0.41 15.04 -18.43
N ARG A 517 0.12 14.06 -19.27
CA ARG A 517 -0.36 14.25 -20.64
C ARG A 517 -1.70 13.53 -20.84
N GLU A 518 -2.58 14.11 -21.64
CA GLU A 518 -3.77 13.40 -22.09
C GLU A 518 -3.35 12.27 -23.02
N ALA A 519 -3.87 11.08 -22.77
CA ALA A 519 -3.61 9.88 -23.55
C ALA A 519 -4.90 9.19 -23.96
N ASP A 520 -4.82 8.32 -24.96
CA ASP A 520 -5.99 7.67 -25.56
C ASP A 520 -6.44 6.40 -24.83
N ALA A 521 -7.54 5.82 -25.28
CA ALA A 521 -8.09 4.58 -24.77
C ALA A 521 -7.09 3.42 -24.89
N THR A 522 -6.20 3.43 -25.88
CA THR A 522 -5.21 2.36 -26.09
C THR A 522 -4.16 2.41 -24.99
N ALA A 523 -3.64 3.58 -24.66
CA ALA A 523 -2.70 3.77 -23.57
C ALA A 523 -3.35 3.41 -22.22
N PHE A 524 -4.62 3.81 -22.01
CA PHE A 524 -5.35 3.52 -20.78
C PHE A 524 -5.56 2.02 -20.56
N ARG A 525 -6.05 1.29 -21.57
CA ARG A 525 -6.37 -0.14 -21.46
C ARG A 525 -5.15 -1.00 -21.13
N TYR A 526 -3.93 -0.57 -21.47
CA TYR A 526 -2.70 -1.30 -21.13
C TYR A 526 -2.04 -0.80 -19.83
N SER A 527 -2.51 0.28 -19.25
CA SER A 527 -1.90 0.90 -18.07
C SER A 527 -1.87 -0.02 -16.84
N TYR A 528 -2.87 -0.91 -16.69
CA TYR A 528 -2.90 -1.86 -15.55
C TYR A 528 -1.74 -2.87 -15.56
N ARG A 529 -1.03 -3.03 -16.69
CA ARG A 529 0.15 -3.91 -16.83
C ARG A 529 1.45 -3.24 -16.44
N ARG A 530 1.43 -1.94 -16.17
CA ARG A 530 2.63 -1.22 -15.74
C ARG A 530 3.11 -1.74 -14.40
N ALA A 531 4.41 -1.89 -14.26
CA ALA A 531 4.98 -2.25 -12.98
C ALA A 531 4.73 -1.13 -11.96
N LYS A 532 4.24 -1.48 -10.80
CA LYS A 532 3.87 -0.53 -9.73
C LYS A 532 5.02 0.41 -9.33
N TRP A 533 6.26 -0.04 -9.49
CA TRP A 533 7.48 0.60 -9.03
C TRP A 533 8.37 1.18 -10.15
N ASP A 534 7.98 1.05 -11.42
CA ASP A 534 8.79 1.54 -12.56
C ASP A 534 8.62 3.04 -12.84
N ILE A 535 8.19 3.80 -11.84
CA ILE A 535 7.93 5.24 -11.94
C ILE A 535 9.19 6.03 -12.31
N ALA A 536 10.37 5.52 -11.95
CA ALA A 536 11.64 6.20 -12.18
C ALA A 536 12.24 5.97 -13.59
N GLN A 537 11.61 5.15 -14.45
CA GLN A 537 12.12 4.83 -15.80
C GLN A 537 11.32 5.50 -16.92
N GLU A 538 10.24 6.18 -16.61
CA GLU A 538 9.43 6.97 -17.55
C GLU A 538 9.80 8.49 -17.50
#